data_2a4c64137d23a306038ac748f39499d7
#
_entry.id   2a4c64137d23a306038ac748f39499d7
#
_cell.length_a   1.000
_cell.length_b   1.000
_cell.length_c   1.000
_cell.angle_alpha   90.00
_cell.angle_beta   90.00
_cell.angle_gamma   90.00
#
_symmetry.space_group_name_H-M   'P 1'
#
loop_
_entity.id
_entity.type
_entity.pdbx_description
1 polymer ?
#
loop_
_entity_poly.entity_id
_entity_poly.type
_entity_poly.pdbx_seq_one_letter_code
_entity_poly.pdbx_strand_id
1 'polypeptide(L)'
;NLYARLGTKTPNFMFAGHLDIVPPGNIKDWTVNPFKPSVKKGHLIGRGANDMKSSIAAFVSAVNIFLSKNKKFDGSISLLITGDEEGDAINGTRKVVEYLKKRKEKINFCLVGEPTNPNKLGEMIKIGRRGSLTGNLTIFGQQGHVAYPQRANNPSTIIVKILKEIKDINFDKGTKDFQ
;
A
#
# COMPACT_ATOMS: atom_id res chain seq x y z
N ASN A 1 9.21 10.36 8.05
CA ASN A 1 8.64 9.29 8.87
C ASN A 1 8.56 9.72 10.33
N LEU A 2 7.58 9.24 11.04
CA LEU A 2 7.36 9.48 12.46
C LEU A 2 7.25 8.13 13.17
N TYR A 3 7.98 7.99 14.27
CA TYR A 3 7.74 6.94 15.26
C TYR A 3 7.50 7.59 16.62
N ALA A 4 6.38 7.25 17.24
CA ALA A 4 6.03 7.71 18.58
C ALA A 4 5.62 6.51 19.44
N ARG A 5 6.02 6.53 20.71
CA ARG A 5 5.66 5.48 21.68
C ARG A 5 5.18 6.10 22.98
N LEU A 6 4.05 5.66 23.43
CA LEU A 6 3.48 5.95 24.75
C LEU A 6 3.67 4.73 25.65
N GLY A 7 4.28 4.93 26.82
CA GLY A 7 4.64 3.86 27.74
C GLY A 7 6.00 3.25 27.43
N THR A 8 6.53 2.52 28.40
CA THR A 8 7.88 1.91 28.35
C THR A 8 7.85 0.41 28.56
N LYS A 9 6.71 -0.15 28.96
CA LYS A 9 6.55 -1.58 29.27
C LYS A 9 6.21 -2.38 28.02
N THR A 10 6.36 -3.69 28.11
CA THR A 10 5.85 -4.67 27.17
C THR A 10 4.50 -5.21 27.65
N PRO A 11 3.59 -5.65 26.75
CA PRO A 11 3.76 -5.68 25.30
C PRO A 11 3.66 -4.28 24.67
N ASN A 12 4.38 -4.08 23.55
CA ASN A 12 4.24 -2.89 22.70
C ASN A 12 3.34 -3.24 21.51
N PHE A 13 2.18 -2.58 21.45
CA PHE A 13 1.25 -2.65 20.32
C PHE A 13 1.48 -1.45 19.41
N MET A 14 1.87 -1.70 18.18
CA MET A 14 2.14 -0.67 17.18
C MET A 14 1.05 -0.63 16.12
N PHE A 15 0.59 0.56 15.79
CA PHE A 15 -0.13 0.82 14.54
C PHE A 15 0.84 1.37 13.51
N ALA A 16 0.77 0.85 12.28
CA ALA A 16 1.57 1.33 11.16
C ALA A 16 0.66 1.81 10.03
N GLY A 17 1.03 2.94 9.43
CA GLY A 17 0.34 3.53 8.30
C GLY A 17 1.21 4.53 7.54
N HIS A 18 0.67 5.04 6.43
CA HIS A 18 1.36 6.01 5.56
C HIS A 18 0.50 7.25 5.28
N LEU A 19 1.15 8.34 4.91
CA LEU A 19 0.51 9.62 4.57
C LEU A 19 0.63 9.99 3.10
N ASP A 20 1.58 9.39 2.40
CA ASP A 20 1.71 9.54 0.96
C ASP A 20 0.53 8.88 0.23
N ILE A 21 0.35 9.24 -1.01
CA ILE A 21 -0.81 8.88 -1.81
C ILE A 21 -0.39 8.64 -3.25
N VAL A 22 -1.04 7.71 -3.92
CA VAL A 22 -0.89 7.56 -5.37
C VAL A 22 -1.47 8.76 -6.13
N PRO A 23 -1.00 9.05 -7.35
CA PRO A 23 -1.60 10.08 -8.21
C PRO A 23 -3.11 9.93 -8.32
N PRO A 24 -3.86 11.04 -8.42
CA PRO A 24 -5.33 10.98 -8.45
C PRO A 24 -5.91 10.41 -9.76
N GLY A 25 -5.08 10.21 -10.79
CA GLY A 25 -5.56 9.92 -12.12
C GLY A 25 -6.18 11.16 -12.78
N ASN A 26 -7.13 10.95 -13.68
CA ASN A 26 -7.82 12.05 -14.33
C ASN A 26 -8.79 12.73 -13.35
N ILE A 27 -8.53 14.00 -13.04
CA ILE A 27 -9.34 14.77 -12.07
C ILE A 27 -10.80 14.92 -12.51
N LYS A 28 -11.08 14.86 -13.81
CA LYS A 28 -12.46 14.94 -14.34
C LYS A 28 -13.34 13.75 -13.96
N ASP A 29 -12.72 12.62 -13.61
CA ASP A 29 -13.43 11.40 -13.21
C ASP A 29 -13.88 11.44 -11.74
N TRP A 30 -13.44 12.45 -11.00
CA TRP A 30 -13.79 12.63 -9.60
C TRP A 30 -15.09 13.43 -9.44
N THR A 31 -15.95 12.99 -8.52
CA THR A 31 -17.19 13.72 -8.17
C THR A 31 -16.95 14.94 -7.27
N VAL A 32 -15.72 15.07 -6.73
CA VAL A 32 -15.24 16.20 -5.94
C VAL A 32 -13.77 16.42 -6.29
N ASN A 33 -13.21 17.57 -5.93
CA ASN A 33 -11.76 17.74 -6.05
C ASN A 33 -11.04 16.75 -5.09
N PRO A 34 -10.17 15.84 -5.60
CA PRO A 34 -9.52 14.81 -4.77
C PRO A 34 -8.66 15.38 -3.64
N PHE A 35 -8.18 16.62 -3.77
CA PHE A 35 -7.34 17.31 -2.78
C PHE A 35 -8.12 18.30 -1.89
N LYS A 36 -9.44 18.42 -2.11
CA LYS A 36 -10.36 19.14 -1.24
C LYS A 36 -11.48 18.19 -0.80
N PRO A 37 -11.20 17.32 0.17
CA PRO A 37 -12.13 16.27 0.54
C PRO A 37 -13.45 16.85 1.05
N SER A 38 -14.53 16.18 0.72
CA SER A 38 -15.88 16.56 1.15
C SER A 38 -16.73 15.36 1.52
N VAL A 39 -17.70 15.59 2.40
CA VAL A 39 -18.66 14.57 2.78
C VAL A 39 -19.89 14.66 1.87
N LYS A 40 -20.19 13.56 1.16
CA LYS A 40 -21.40 13.42 0.34
C LYS A 40 -22.12 12.13 0.69
N LYS A 41 -23.39 12.21 0.99
CA LYS A 41 -24.24 11.05 1.35
C LYS A 41 -23.61 10.17 2.45
N GLY A 42 -22.99 10.80 3.46
CA GLY A 42 -22.36 10.10 4.57
C GLY A 42 -20.96 9.51 4.27
N HIS A 43 -20.40 9.72 3.09
CA HIS A 43 -19.09 9.25 2.70
C HIS A 43 -18.10 10.40 2.59
N LEU A 44 -16.93 10.26 3.19
CA LEU A 44 -15.79 11.15 2.99
C LEU A 44 -15.11 10.78 1.67
N ILE A 45 -15.12 11.69 0.71
CA ILE A 45 -14.54 11.49 -0.62
C ILE A 45 -13.30 12.36 -0.76
N GLY A 46 -12.17 11.76 -1.08
CA GLY A 46 -10.88 12.43 -1.30
C GLY A 46 -9.75 11.44 -1.51
N ARG A 47 -8.68 11.84 -2.20
CA ARG A 47 -7.51 10.99 -2.37
C ARG A 47 -6.82 10.75 -1.02
N GLY A 48 -6.53 9.49 -0.69
CA GLY A 48 -5.96 9.09 0.60
C GLY A 48 -6.97 9.01 1.75
N ALA A 49 -8.28 9.25 1.52
CA ALA A 49 -9.28 9.10 2.56
C ALA A 49 -9.42 7.64 2.99
N ASN A 50 -9.62 6.71 2.06
CA ASN A 50 -9.73 5.29 2.34
C ASN A 50 -8.36 4.63 2.52
N ASP A 51 -7.40 5.02 1.73
CA ASP A 51 -6.03 4.54 1.72
C ASP A 51 -5.08 5.71 2.03
N MET A 52 -4.62 5.83 3.29
CA MET A 52 -5.16 5.15 4.47
C MET A 52 -5.33 6.12 5.66
N LYS A 53 -5.48 7.43 5.36
CA LYS A 53 -5.53 8.50 6.39
C LYS A 53 -6.70 8.34 7.38
N SER A 54 -7.83 7.76 6.94
CA SER A 54 -8.96 7.48 7.84
C SER A 54 -8.61 6.43 8.89
N SER A 55 -7.84 5.40 8.54
CA SER A 55 -7.40 4.39 9.49
C SER A 55 -6.48 4.97 10.56
N ILE A 56 -5.57 5.88 10.16
CA ILE A 56 -4.71 6.61 11.10
C ILE A 56 -5.56 7.45 12.06
N ALA A 57 -6.51 8.22 11.54
CA ALA A 57 -7.41 9.03 12.35
C ALA A 57 -8.25 8.19 13.31
N ALA A 58 -8.77 7.05 12.84
CA ALA A 58 -9.53 6.10 13.66
C ALA A 58 -8.67 5.52 14.79
N PHE A 59 -7.41 5.13 14.49
CA PHE A 59 -6.51 4.62 15.53
C PHE A 59 -6.20 5.69 16.58
N VAL A 60 -5.86 6.91 16.17
CA VAL A 60 -5.60 8.01 17.12
C VAL A 60 -6.81 8.30 17.98
N SER A 61 -8.01 8.29 17.40
CA SER A 61 -9.25 8.45 18.14
C SER A 61 -9.48 7.31 19.15
N ALA A 62 -9.26 6.07 18.73
CA ALA A 62 -9.36 4.89 19.59
C ALA A 62 -8.39 4.95 20.78
N VAL A 63 -7.14 5.35 20.53
CA VAL A 63 -6.14 5.56 21.59
C VAL A 63 -6.60 6.64 22.58
N ASN A 64 -7.12 7.76 22.08
CA ASN A 64 -7.63 8.83 22.93
C ASN A 64 -8.79 8.36 23.84
N ILE A 65 -9.74 7.60 23.27
CA ILE A 65 -10.83 6.99 24.03
C ILE A 65 -10.30 5.99 25.06
N PHE A 66 -9.35 5.15 24.68
CA PHE A 66 -8.74 4.20 25.60
C PHE A 66 -8.08 4.90 26.80
N LEU A 67 -7.28 5.93 26.53
CA LEU A 67 -6.57 6.69 27.58
C LEU A 67 -7.50 7.50 28.46
N SER A 68 -8.63 7.96 27.95
CA SER A 68 -9.63 8.65 28.77
C SER A 68 -10.23 7.73 29.84
N LYS A 69 -10.37 6.44 29.53
CA LYS A 69 -10.92 5.42 30.42
C LYS A 69 -9.86 4.70 31.26
N ASN A 70 -8.60 4.67 30.79
CA ASN A 70 -7.51 3.91 31.40
C ASN A 70 -6.33 4.85 31.69
N LYS A 71 -6.36 5.50 32.85
CA LYS A 71 -5.28 6.43 33.27
C LYS A 71 -3.94 5.73 33.46
N LYS A 72 -3.94 4.43 33.72
CA LYS A 72 -2.75 3.57 33.82
C LYS A 72 -3.04 2.30 33.03
N PHE A 73 -2.06 1.82 32.28
CA PHE A 73 -2.12 0.54 31.60
C PHE A 73 -0.75 -0.12 31.56
N ASP A 74 -0.73 -1.45 31.52
CA ASP A 74 0.50 -2.24 31.45
C ASP A 74 0.80 -2.55 29.99
N GLY A 75 1.86 -1.92 29.46
CA GLY A 75 2.27 -2.06 28.08
C GLY A 75 2.71 -0.75 27.46
N SER A 76 2.74 -0.73 26.15
CA SER A 76 3.00 0.47 25.34
C SER A 76 2.12 0.48 24.10
N ILE A 77 1.80 1.66 23.65
CA ILE A 77 1.14 1.90 22.35
C ILE A 77 2.10 2.72 21.51
N SER A 78 2.37 2.28 20.29
CA SER A 78 3.22 3.03 19.38
C SER A 78 2.55 3.28 18.04
N LEU A 79 2.99 4.35 17.39
CA LEU A 79 2.50 4.82 16.11
C LEU A 79 3.70 4.98 15.17
N LEU A 80 3.64 4.31 14.03
CA LEU A 80 4.56 4.47 12.92
C LEU A 80 3.81 5.08 11.74
N ILE A 81 4.23 6.26 11.30
CA ILE A 81 3.69 6.92 10.11
C ILE A 81 4.82 7.13 9.12
N THR A 82 4.64 6.68 7.90
CA THR A 82 5.62 6.81 6.83
C THR A 82 5.09 7.67 5.68
N GLY A 83 5.98 8.15 4.83
CA GLY A 83 5.67 9.01 3.70
C GLY A 83 6.31 8.52 2.39
N ASP A 84 6.61 7.23 2.29
CA ASP A 84 7.12 6.58 1.10
C ASP A 84 6.72 5.09 1.15
N GLU A 85 5.39 4.84 1.09
CA GLU A 85 4.81 3.50 0.99
C GLU A 85 4.33 3.24 -0.43
N GLU A 86 3.66 4.24 -1.02
CA GLU A 86 3.02 4.19 -2.33
C GLU A 86 3.99 4.46 -3.51
N GLY A 87 5.18 4.95 -3.21
CA GLY A 87 6.24 5.22 -4.18
C GLY A 87 7.25 4.07 -4.28
N ASP A 88 8.53 4.43 -4.27
CA ASP A 88 9.63 3.47 -4.37
C ASP A 88 9.82 2.62 -3.11
N ALA A 89 9.17 2.97 -2.01
CA ALA A 89 9.21 2.30 -0.70
C ALA A 89 10.64 2.13 -0.13
N ILE A 90 11.56 3.03 -0.51
CA ILE A 90 12.97 2.99 -0.10
C ILE A 90 13.16 3.70 1.23
N ASN A 91 12.50 4.86 1.40
CA ASN A 91 12.69 5.76 2.54
C ASN A 91 11.54 5.74 3.55
N GLY A 92 10.59 4.83 3.37
CA GLY A 92 9.41 4.63 4.21
C GLY A 92 9.63 3.65 5.36
N THR A 93 8.73 2.72 5.50
CA THR A 93 8.66 1.73 6.59
C THR A 93 9.96 0.96 6.77
N ARG A 94 10.61 0.55 5.69
CA ARG A 94 11.88 -0.19 5.74
C ARG A 94 12.95 0.55 6.54
N LYS A 95 13.15 1.84 6.27
CA LYS A 95 14.16 2.66 6.98
C LYS A 95 13.85 2.80 8.46
N VAL A 96 12.58 2.96 8.80
CA VAL A 96 12.17 3.06 10.20
C VAL A 96 12.37 1.74 10.92
N VAL A 97 12.00 0.62 10.32
CA VAL A 97 12.22 -0.72 10.91
C VAL A 97 13.70 -0.98 11.14
N GLU A 98 14.57 -0.66 10.17
CA GLU A 98 16.02 -0.76 10.32
C GLU A 98 16.54 0.09 11.49
N TYR A 99 16.03 1.32 11.63
CA TYR A 99 16.37 2.22 12.72
C TYR A 99 15.92 1.67 14.09
N LEU A 100 14.67 1.22 14.19
CA LEU A 100 14.12 0.64 15.41
C LEU A 100 14.88 -0.63 15.84
N LYS A 101 15.25 -1.47 14.87
CA LYS A 101 16.07 -2.66 15.11
C LYS A 101 17.44 -2.30 15.71
N LYS A 102 18.12 -1.27 15.16
CA LYS A 102 19.39 -0.77 15.70
C LYS A 102 19.25 -0.27 17.15
N ARG A 103 18.11 0.32 17.48
CA ARG A 103 17.79 0.78 18.84
C ARG A 103 17.28 -0.33 19.76
N LYS A 104 17.20 -1.56 19.27
CA LYS A 104 16.64 -2.70 20.01
C LYS A 104 15.20 -2.46 20.48
N GLU A 105 14.45 -1.65 19.73
CA GLU A 105 13.05 -1.38 20.01
C GLU A 105 12.24 -2.66 19.79
N LYS A 106 11.52 -3.08 20.82
CA LYS A 106 10.72 -4.31 20.79
C LYS A 106 9.27 -3.99 20.46
N ILE A 107 8.80 -4.51 19.33
CA ILE A 107 7.39 -4.46 18.91
C ILE A 107 6.85 -5.88 19.05
N ASN A 108 5.79 -6.04 19.85
CA ASN A 108 5.18 -7.34 20.10
C ASN A 108 4.05 -7.63 19.12
N PHE A 109 3.27 -6.60 18.79
CA PHE A 109 2.15 -6.69 17.85
C PHE A 109 2.17 -5.47 16.95
N CYS A 110 1.81 -5.67 15.68
CA CYS A 110 1.68 -4.59 14.72
C CYS A 110 0.37 -4.74 13.94
N LEU A 111 -0.44 -3.69 13.97
CA LEU A 111 -1.61 -3.54 13.12
C LEU A 111 -1.27 -2.58 11.98
N VAL A 112 -1.36 -3.04 10.75
CA VAL A 112 -1.25 -2.20 9.55
C VAL A 112 -2.66 -1.82 9.11
N GLY A 113 -2.93 -0.53 9.07
CA GLY A 113 -4.30 -0.01 8.89
C GLY A 113 -4.77 0.10 7.44
N GLU A 114 -4.25 -0.73 6.55
CA GLU A 114 -4.62 -0.76 5.13
C GLU A 114 -6.07 -1.19 4.89
N PRO A 115 -6.74 -0.67 3.84
CA PRO A 115 -8.09 -1.08 3.48
C PRO A 115 -8.11 -2.54 3.03
N THR A 116 -8.79 -3.39 3.81
CA THR A 116 -8.75 -4.84 3.62
C THR A 116 -10.13 -5.45 3.46
N ASN A 117 -11.15 -4.78 4.02
CA ASN A 117 -12.49 -5.33 4.12
C ASN A 117 -13.31 -5.03 2.85
N PRO A 118 -13.75 -6.05 2.08
CA PRO A 118 -14.45 -5.81 0.83
C PRO A 118 -15.89 -5.30 1.02
N ASN A 119 -16.63 -5.79 2.02
CA ASN A 119 -18.06 -5.49 2.18
C ASN A 119 -18.40 -4.87 3.53
N LYS A 120 -17.89 -5.44 4.63
CA LYS A 120 -18.20 -5.00 5.99
C LYS A 120 -16.91 -4.77 6.78
N LEU A 121 -16.91 -3.71 7.57
CA LEU A 121 -15.80 -3.40 8.46
C LEU A 121 -15.58 -4.56 9.46
N GLY A 122 -14.32 -5.03 9.54
CA GLY A 122 -13.91 -6.10 10.47
C GLY A 122 -14.18 -7.54 9.97
N GLU A 123 -14.62 -7.72 8.73
CA GLU A 123 -14.89 -9.06 8.21
C GLU A 123 -13.63 -9.83 7.77
N MET A 124 -12.54 -9.12 7.50
CA MET A 124 -11.30 -9.73 7.00
C MET A 124 -10.05 -9.10 7.60
N ILE A 125 -9.11 -9.95 7.96
CA ILE A 125 -7.74 -9.57 8.34
C ILE A 125 -6.77 -10.32 7.44
N LYS A 126 -5.83 -9.59 6.83
CA LYS A 126 -4.73 -10.20 6.09
C LYS A 126 -3.60 -10.57 7.06
N ILE A 127 -3.21 -11.84 7.10
CA ILE A 127 -2.13 -12.36 7.95
C ILE A 127 -0.84 -12.62 7.17
N GLY A 128 -0.86 -12.40 5.84
CA GLY A 128 0.28 -12.54 4.96
C GLY A 128 0.09 -11.75 3.67
N ARG A 129 1.14 -11.62 2.88
CA ARG A 129 1.15 -10.91 1.60
C ARG A 129 1.88 -11.73 0.55
N ARG A 130 1.43 -11.61 -0.71
CA ARG A 130 2.19 -12.10 -1.88
C ARG A 130 3.25 -11.08 -2.26
N GLY A 131 4.32 -11.56 -2.94
CA GLY A 131 5.27 -10.68 -3.60
C GLY A 131 4.68 -10.04 -4.85
N SER A 132 5.36 -9.01 -5.34
CA SER A 132 5.06 -8.34 -6.60
C SER A 132 6.35 -8.23 -7.41
N LEU A 133 6.25 -8.50 -8.72
CA LEU A 133 7.35 -8.34 -9.66
C LEU A 133 6.84 -7.58 -10.89
N THR A 134 7.51 -6.47 -11.19
CA THR A 134 7.21 -5.67 -12.40
C THR A 134 8.35 -5.81 -13.39
N GLY A 135 8.04 -6.16 -14.61
CA GLY A 135 8.96 -6.19 -15.73
C GLY A 135 8.63 -5.12 -16.76
N ASN A 136 9.63 -4.45 -17.29
CA ASN A 136 9.50 -3.53 -18.41
C ASN A 136 10.05 -4.18 -19.67
N LEU A 137 9.19 -4.40 -20.67
CA LEU A 137 9.57 -4.96 -21.96
C LEU A 137 9.55 -3.86 -23.02
N THR A 138 10.69 -3.62 -23.65
CA THR A 138 10.80 -2.71 -24.76
C THR A 138 11.20 -3.48 -26.02
N ILE A 139 10.46 -3.30 -27.10
CA ILE A 139 10.71 -3.97 -28.37
C ILE A 139 11.11 -2.93 -29.41
N PHE A 140 12.27 -3.13 -30.00
CA PHE A 140 12.79 -2.29 -31.05
C PHE A 140 12.41 -2.86 -32.41
N GLY A 141 11.89 -2.01 -33.29
CA GLY A 141 11.54 -2.35 -34.65
C GLY A 141 12.30 -1.50 -35.67
N GLN A 142 12.08 -1.80 -36.93
CA GLN A 142 12.57 -1.02 -38.05
C GLN A 142 11.38 -0.57 -38.90
N GLN A 143 11.29 0.73 -39.10
CA GLN A 143 10.26 1.31 -39.96
C GLN A 143 10.44 0.90 -41.42
N GLY A 144 9.35 0.64 -42.11
CA GLY A 144 9.33 0.34 -43.53
C GLY A 144 7.96 0.56 -44.16
N HIS A 145 7.90 0.57 -45.48
CA HIS A 145 6.66 0.69 -46.20
C HIS A 145 5.87 -0.62 -46.12
N VAL A 146 4.56 -0.52 -45.90
CA VAL A 146 3.64 -1.65 -45.71
C VAL A 146 3.65 -2.65 -46.89
N ALA A 147 3.89 -2.17 -48.12
CA ALA A 147 3.97 -3.00 -49.31
C ALA A 147 5.27 -3.83 -49.40
N TYR A 148 6.24 -3.54 -48.53
CA TYR A 148 7.56 -4.23 -48.50
C TYR A 148 7.88 -4.72 -47.07
N PRO A 149 7.06 -5.64 -46.52
CA PRO A 149 7.20 -6.06 -45.14
C PRO A 149 8.59 -6.71 -44.84
N GLN A 150 9.23 -7.30 -45.86
CA GLN A 150 10.56 -7.89 -45.75
C GLN A 150 11.66 -6.84 -45.48
N ARG A 151 11.38 -5.55 -45.64
CA ARG A 151 12.29 -4.42 -45.38
C ARG A 151 12.00 -3.72 -44.06
N ALA A 152 11.06 -4.24 -43.30
CA ALA A 152 10.64 -3.67 -42.04
C ALA A 152 10.70 -4.72 -40.92
N ASN A 153 10.74 -4.27 -39.68
CA ASN A 153 10.56 -5.14 -38.52
C ASN A 153 9.50 -4.51 -37.63
N ASN A 154 8.26 -5.01 -37.73
CA ASN A 154 7.14 -4.46 -36.99
C ASN A 154 7.16 -4.94 -35.53
N PRO A 155 7.41 -4.05 -34.54
CA PRO A 155 7.46 -4.42 -33.15
C PRO A 155 6.12 -4.96 -32.62
N SER A 156 4.99 -4.56 -33.22
CA SER A 156 3.66 -5.07 -32.82
C SER A 156 3.53 -6.57 -33.11
N THR A 157 4.10 -7.07 -34.21
CA THR A 157 4.08 -8.49 -34.53
C THR A 157 4.95 -9.30 -33.54
N ILE A 158 6.05 -8.71 -33.10
CA ILE A 158 6.96 -9.33 -32.14
C ILE A 158 6.32 -9.40 -30.77
N ILE A 159 5.72 -8.28 -30.28
CA ILE A 159 5.13 -8.23 -28.95
C ILE A 159 3.98 -9.22 -28.80
N VAL A 160 3.15 -9.40 -29.83
CA VAL A 160 2.04 -10.37 -29.79
C VAL A 160 2.56 -11.81 -29.56
N LYS A 161 3.66 -12.19 -30.21
CA LYS A 161 4.28 -13.51 -30.00
C LYS A 161 4.80 -13.66 -28.57
N ILE A 162 5.52 -12.65 -28.07
CA ILE A 162 6.07 -12.68 -26.71
C ILE A 162 4.94 -12.72 -25.67
N LEU A 163 3.91 -11.90 -25.81
CA LEU A 163 2.77 -11.89 -24.88
C LEU A 163 2.02 -13.22 -24.86
N LYS A 164 1.94 -13.91 -25.99
CA LYS A 164 1.37 -15.27 -26.03
C LYS A 164 2.17 -16.22 -25.15
N GLU A 165 3.49 -16.26 -25.30
CA GLU A 165 4.36 -17.11 -24.48
C GLU A 165 4.26 -16.75 -22.99
N ILE A 166 4.30 -15.45 -22.66
CA ILE A 166 4.19 -14.97 -21.26
C ILE A 166 2.86 -15.37 -20.63
N LYS A 167 1.75 -15.28 -21.37
CA LYS A 167 0.43 -15.63 -20.88
C LYS A 167 0.34 -17.10 -20.44
N ASP A 168 1.07 -17.98 -21.13
CA ASP A 168 1.01 -19.42 -20.89
C ASP A 168 2.02 -19.87 -19.79
N ILE A 169 2.84 -18.93 -19.25
CA ILE A 169 3.75 -19.24 -18.15
C ILE A 169 2.97 -19.38 -16.85
N ASN A 170 3.11 -20.53 -16.21
CA ASN A 170 2.69 -20.70 -14.83
C ASN A 170 3.86 -20.31 -13.90
N PHE A 171 3.79 -19.12 -13.30
CA PHE A 171 4.88 -18.57 -12.48
C PHE A 171 5.04 -19.27 -11.13
N ASP A 172 3.96 -19.84 -10.59
CA ASP A 172 4.00 -20.67 -9.38
C ASP A 172 2.79 -21.60 -9.32
N LYS A 173 2.81 -22.54 -8.38
CA LYS A 173 1.72 -23.47 -8.15
C LYS A 173 0.71 -22.97 -7.12
N GLY A 174 0.93 -21.76 -6.60
CA GLY A 174 0.17 -21.26 -5.46
C GLY A 174 0.46 -22.01 -4.16
N THR A 175 -0.26 -21.65 -3.13
CA THR A 175 -0.24 -22.32 -1.83
C THR A 175 -1.68 -22.49 -1.35
N LYS A 176 -1.84 -23.12 -0.18
CA LYS A 176 -3.16 -23.24 0.46
C LYS A 176 -3.84 -21.87 0.68
N ASP A 177 -3.06 -20.85 0.96
CA ASP A 177 -3.55 -19.53 1.33
C ASP A 177 -3.51 -18.53 0.15
N PHE A 178 -2.74 -18.85 -0.91
CA PHE A 178 -2.55 -18.00 -2.10
C PHE A 178 -2.63 -18.85 -3.38
N GLN A 179 -3.75 -18.73 -4.08
CA GLN A 179 -4.01 -19.39 -5.37
C GLN A 179 -3.85 -18.42 -6.53
#